data_7a6f8873839689d2f426f93200c9a5f7
#
_entry.id   7a6f8873839689d2f426f93200c9a5f7
#
_cell.length_a   1.000
_cell.length_b   1.000
_cell.length_c   1.000
_cell.angle_alpha   90.00
_cell.angle_beta   90.00
_cell.angle_gamma   90.00
#
_symmetry.space_group_name_H-M   'P 1'
#
loop_
_entity.id
_entity.type
_entity.pdbx_description
1 polymer ?
#
loop_
_entity_poly.entity_id
_entity_poly.type
_entity_poly.pdbx_seq_one_letter_code
_entity_poly.pdbx_strand_id
1 'polypeptide(L)'
;MSKKIINNHMYNIETAKQLGYWSNGYNYYDLYFAEETLYQKDTGEYFLVGCGGAMSSYSEFDEDFRCVSTIFIPFTEEEAKKWVMDRLDADTYITLFGKIEE
;
A
#
# COMPACT_ATOMS: atom_id res chain seq x y z
N MET A 1 8.05 -2.45 -10.99
CA MET A 1 7.80 -1.11 -11.57
C MET A 1 7.63 -0.10 -10.48
N SER A 2 8.38 0.97 -10.55
CA SER A 2 8.38 1.99 -9.49
C SER A 2 7.36 3.11 -9.72
N LYS A 3 6.69 3.15 -10.86
CA LYS A 3 5.75 4.23 -11.18
C LYS A 3 4.65 3.76 -12.13
N LYS A 4 3.50 4.47 -12.05
CA LYS A 4 2.34 4.20 -12.90
C LYS A 4 1.56 5.51 -13.14
N ILE A 5 0.91 5.59 -14.28
CA ILE A 5 0.01 6.71 -14.61
C ILE A 5 -1.43 6.20 -14.52
N ILE A 6 -2.25 6.87 -13.72
CA ILE A 6 -3.67 6.58 -13.54
C ILE A 6 -4.44 7.88 -13.67
N ASN A 7 -5.42 7.94 -14.59
CA ASN A 7 -6.24 9.13 -14.82
C ASN A 7 -5.39 10.41 -15.01
N ASN A 8 -4.33 10.31 -15.81
CA ASN A 8 -3.41 11.40 -16.10
C ASN A 8 -2.59 11.89 -14.90
N HIS A 9 -2.56 11.13 -13.80
CA HIS A 9 -1.73 11.43 -12.64
C HIS A 9 -0.60 10.41 -12.52
N MET A 10 0.60 10.89 -12.25
CA MET A 10 1.76 10.03 -12.01
C MET A 10 1.82 9.59 -10.56
N TYR A 11 2.00 8.29 -10.34
CA TYR A 11 2.24 7.69 -9.02
C TYR A 11 3.62 7.04 -9.05
N ASN A 12 4.57 7.61 -8.32
CA ASN A 12 5.97 7.21 -8.37
C ASN A 12 6.51 6.93 -6.96
N ILE A 13 6.85 5.68 -6.70
CA ILE A 13 7.38 5.24 -5.41
C ILE A 13 8.69 5.96 -5.07
N GLU A 14 9.52 6.22 -6.07
CA GLU A 14 10.84 6.80 -5.85
C GLU A 14 10.79 8.25 -5.36
N THR A 15 9.74 8.99 -5.71
CA THR A 15 9.58 10.39 -5.31
C THR A 15 8.58 10.58 -4.18
N ALA A 16 7.85 9.55 -3.82
CA ALA A 16 6.84 9.62 -2.75
C ALA A 16 7.48 9.24 -1.41
N LYS A 17 6.84 9.71 -0.33
CA LYS A 17 7.24 9.36 1.02
C LYS A 17 6.50 8.10 1.46
N GLN A 18 7.23 7.10 1.92
CA GLN A 18 6.62 5.90 2.50
C GLN A 18 6.10 6.22 3.90
N LEU A 19 4.82 5.98 4.13
CA LEU A 19 4.18 6.23 5.42
C LEU A 19 4.05 4.98 6.27
N GLY A 20 3.87 3.82 5.66
CA GLY A 20 3.72 2.57 6.40
C GLY A 20 3.73 1.35 5.50
N TYR A 21 3.97 0.21 6.12
CA TYR A 21 4.06 -1.08 5.44
C TYR A 21 3.29 -2.12 6.25
N TRP A 22 2.59 -3.00 5.56
CA TRP A 22 1.87 -4.12 6.16
C TRP A 22 2.05 -5.37 5.32
N SER A 23 2.14 -6.51 6.00
CA SER A 23 2.08 -7.80 5.34
C SER A 23 1.17 -8.73 6.15
N ASN A 24 0.56 -9.71 5.48
CA ASN A 24 -0.35 -10.63 6.14
C ASN A 24 0.36 -11.77 6.89
N GLY A 25 1.69 -11.73 6.97
CA GLY A 25 2.47 -12.71 7.71
C GLY A 25 2.85 -13.98 6.94
N TYR A 26 2.31 -14.20 5.77
CA TYR A 26 2.74 -15.32 4.94
C TYR A 26 4.13 -15.05 4.36
N ASN A 27 4.84 -16.14 4.04
CA ASN A 27 6.14 -16.04 3.40
C ASN A 27 5.99 -15.45 1.99
N TYR A 28 6.99 -14.71 1.54
CA TYR A 28 7.00 -14.05 0.22
C TYR A 28 6.65 -14.99 -0.93
N TYR A 29 7.04 -16.25 -0.84
CA TYR A 29 6.77 -17.24 -1.89
C TYR A 29 5.48 -18.01 -1.71
N ASP A 30 4.71 -17.70 -0.64
CA ASP A 30 3.43 -18.36 -0.39
C ASP A 30 2.37 -17.83 -1.36
N LEU A 31 1.46 -18.72 -1.78
CA LEU A 31 0.37 -18.35 -2.69
C LEU A 31 -0.57 -17.29 -2.09
N TYR A 32 -0.68 -17.26 -0.77
CA TYR A 32 -1.56 -16.32 -0.05
C TYR A 32 -0.84 -15.07 0.42
N PHE A 33 0.45 -14.94 0.14
CA PHE A 33 1.22 -13.76 0.53
C PHE A 33 0.55 -12.49 0.01
N ALA A 34 0.49 -11.46 0.86
CA ALA A 34 0.06 -10.12 0.46
C ALA A 34 0.79 -9.08 1.29
N GLU A 35 1.21 -8.01 0.65
CA GLU A 35 1.80 -6.86 1.32
C GLU A 35 1.23 -5.57 0.73
N GLU A 36 1.22 -4.54 1.55
CA GLU A 36 0.72 -3.23 1.18
C GLU A 36 1.65 -2.17 1.74
N THR A 37 1.90 -1.12 0.97
CA THR A 37 2.69 0.02 1.41
C THR A 37 1.93 1.30 1.08
N LEU A 38 1.76 2.15 2.08
CA LEU A 38 1.10 3.44 1.92
C LEU A 38 2.14 4.53 1.65
N TYR A 39 1.88 5.32 0.62
CA TYR A 39 2.74 6.43 0.21
C TYR A 39 1.98 7.75 0.18
N GLN A 40 2.72 8.83 0.32
CA GLN A 40 2.21 10.19 0.12
C GLN A 40 3.10 10.92 -0.87
N LYS A 41 2.49 11.54 -1.87
CA LYS A 41 3.19 12.39 -2.82
C LYS A 41 3.56 13.74 -2.20
N ASP A 42 4.50 14.44 -2.80
CA ASP A 42 4.83 15.82 -2.41
C ASP A 42 3.62 16.76 -2.50
N THR A 43 2.66 16.46 -3.37
CA THR A 43 1.41 17.21 -3.51
C THR A 43 0.45 17.01 -2.35
N GLY A 44 0.70 16.03 -1.48
CA GLY A 44 -0.19 15.64 -0.39
C GLY A 44 -1.12 14.49 -0.71
N GLU A 45 -1.19 14.07 -1.96
CA GLU A 45 -2.04 12.93 -2.36
C GLU A 45 -1.49 11.62 -1.83
N TYR A 46 -2.39 10.69 -1.51
CA TYR A 46 -2.03 9.36 -0.99
C TYR A 46 -2.26 8.29 -2.05
N PHE A 47 -1.46 7.24 -1.97
CA PHE A 47 -1.72 6.02 -2.76
C PHE A 47 -1.18 4.80 -2.05
N LEU A 48 -1.83 3.66 -2.31
CA LEU A 48 -1.43 2.36 -1.79
C LEU A 48 -0.79 1.56 -2.90
N VAL A 49 0.29 0.86 -2.57
CA VAL A 49 0.91 -0.10 -3.47
C VAL A 49 0.75 -1.48 -2.86
N GLY A 50 -0.01 -2.33 -3.53
CA GLY A 50 -0.26 -3.69 -3.10
C GLY A 50 0.43 -4.71 -3.98
N CYS A 51 0.80 -5.82 -3.38
CA CYS A 51 1.48 -6.92 -4.07
C CYS A 51 1.12 -8.23 -3.38
N GLY A 52 0.97 -9.30 -4.16
CA GLY A 52 0.64 -10.58 -3.55
C GLY A 52 0.87 -11.78 -4.44
N GLY A 53 0.77 -12.96 -3.84
CA GLY A 53 0.86 -14.23 -4.54
C GLY A 53 -0.42 -14.58 -5.29
N ALA A 54 -0.42 -15.71 -5.98
CA ALA A 54 -1.51 -16.11 -6.89
C ALA A 54 -2.86 -16.28 -6.20
N MET A 55 -2.87 -16.59 -4.91
CA MET A 55 -4.11 -16.80 -4.14
C MET A 55 -4.44 -15.61 -3.24
N SER A 56 -3.73 -14.51 -3.36
CA SER A 56 -4.00 -13.30 -2.61
C SER A 56 -5.02 -12.42 -3.31
N SER A 57 -5.49 -11.35 -2.62
CA SER A 57 -6.38 -10.36 -3.22
C SER A 57 -5.73 -9.53 -4.33
N TYR A 58 -4.41 -9.59 -4.45
CA TYR A 58 -3.64 -8.86 -5.47
C TYR A 58 -3.18 -9.78 -6.60
N SER A 59 -3.70 -11.01 -6.67
CA SER A 59 -3.23 -11.96 -7.65
C SER A 59 -3.59 -11.55 -9.08
N GLU A 60 -2.57 -11.53 -9.93
CA GLU A 60 -2.72 -11.78 -11.34
C GLU A 60 -1.98 -13.10 -11.57
N PHE A 61 -2.46 -13.91 -12.45
CA PHE A 61 -1.88 -15.23 -12.64
C PHE A 61 -0.46 -15.13 -13.18
N ASP A 62 0.47 -15.80 -12.50
CA ASP A 62 1.87 -15.88 -12.89
C ASP A 62 2.38 -17.28 -12.57
N GLU A 63 3.23 -17.82 -13.42
CA GLU A 63 3.76 -19.17 -13.28
C GLU A 63 4.64 -19.34 -12.05
N ASP A 64 5.29 -18.29 -11.61
CA ASP A 64 6.21 -18.32 -10.46
C ASP A 64 5.50 -18.31 -9.12
N PHE A 65 4.21 -17.99 -9.06
CA PHE A 65 3.42 -17.88 -7.84
C PHE A 65 4.02 -16.94 -6.80
N ARG A 66 4.77 -15.93 -7.24
CA ARG A 66 5.35 -14.90 -6.40
C ARG A 66 4.44 -13.69 -6.38
N CYS A 67 4.92 -12.60 -5.82
CA CYS A 67 4.33 -11.30 -6.01
C CYS A 67 4.32 -11.00 -7.50
N VAL A 68 3.17 -11.18 -8.11
CA VAL A 68 3.07 -11.23 -9.58
C VAL A 68 2.70 -9.91 -10.18
N SER A 69 2.04 -9.06 -9.41
CA SER A 69 1.75 -7.71 -9.88
C SER A 69 1.84 -6.72 -8.74
N THR A 70 2.30 -5.53 -9.07
CA THR A 70 2.29 -4.39 -8.17
C THR A 70 1.13 -3.52 -8.60
N ILE A 71 0.14 -3.38 -7.72
CA ILE A 71 -1.07 -2.60 -7.98
C ILE A 71 -0.98 -1.28 -7.26
N PHE A 72 -1.16 -0.17 -7.99
CA PHE A 72 -1.19 1.18 -7.44
C PHE A 72 -2.64 1.61 -7.30
N ILE A 73 -3.05 2.00 -6.10
CA ILE A 73 -4.42 2.41 -5.80
C ILE A 73 -4.41 3.82 -5.25
N PRO A 74 -4.93 4.81 -5.99
CA PRO A 74 -5.09 6.15 -5.43
C PRO A 74 -5.99 6.13 -4.20
N PHE A 75 -5.58 6.80 -3.14
CA PHE A 75 -6.33 6.87 -1.88
C PHE A 75 -6.74 8.31 -1.59
N THR A 76 -7.92 8.49 -1.04
CA THR A 76 -8.28 9.73 -0.36
C THR A 76 -7.60 9.77 1.00
N GLU A 77 -7.58 10.95 1.64
CA GLU A 77 -7.05 11.07 3.00
C GLU A 77 -7.81 10.16 3.97
N GLU A 78 -9.13 10.08 3.84
CA GLU A 78 -9.93 9.21 4.70
C GLU A 78 -9.60 7.73 4.51
N GLU A 79 -9.38 7.30 3.27
CA GLU A 79 -8.95 5.94 2.98
C GLU A 79 -7.57 5.66 3.56
N ALA A 80 -6.64 6.60 3.47
CA ALA A 80 -5.32 6.47 4.06
C ALA A 80 -5.40 6.33 5.58
N LYS A 81 -6.23 7.16 6.25
CA LYS A 81 -6.45 7.08 7.69
C LYS A 81 -7.05 5.74 8.11
N LYS A 82 -8.03 5.27 7.36
CA LYS A 82 -8.66 3.98 7.63
C LYS A 82 -7.67 2.84 7.50
N TRP A 83 -6.84 2.87 6.47
CA TRP A 83 -5.82 1.84 6.26
C TRP A 83 -4.83 1.80 7.43
N VAL A 84 -4.37 2.96 7.92
CA VAL A 84 -3.46 3.04 9.06
C VAL A 84 -4.15 2.51 10.33
N MET A 85 -5.41 2.88 10.55
CA MET A 85 -6.17 2.37 11.71
C MET A 85 -6.31 0.84 11.68
N ASP A 86 -6.52 0.26 10.50
CA ASP A 86 -6.77 -1.17 10.36
C ASP A 86 -5.48 -2.00 10.35
N ARG A 87 -4.38 -1.44 9.87
CA ARG A 87 -3.15 -2.18 9.59
C ARG A 87 -1.98 -1.87 10.52
N LEU A 88 -1.91 -0.67 11.04
CA LEU A 88 -0.79 -0.19 11.83
C LEU A 88 -1.25 0.15 13.25
N ASP A 89 -0.34 0.69 14.06
CA ASP A 89 -0.65 1.00 15.45
C ASP A 89 -1.11 2.45 15.66
N ALA A 90 -1.61 2.74 16.86
CA ALA A 90 -2.12 4.06 17.19
C ALA A 90 -1.03 5.13 17.17
N ASP A 91 0.18 4.78 17.60
CA ASP A 91 1.29 5.73 17.61
C ASP A 91 1.68 6.17 16.20
N THR A 92 1.64 5.26 15.25
CA THR A 92 1.88 5.58 13.84
C THR A 92 0.79 6.50 13.30
N TYR A 93 -0.47 6.23 13.62
CA TYR A 93 -1.58 7.10 13.22
C TYR A 93 -1.38 8.52 13.73
N ILE A 94 -1.06 8.67 15.01
CA ILE A 94 -0.86 9.99 15.64
C ILE A 94 0.33 10.72 14.99
N THR A 95 1.40 10.00 14.69
CA THR A 95 2.57 10.59 14.04
C THR A 95 2.22 11.12 12.65
N LEU A 96 1.39 10.39 11.90
CA LEU A 96 1.06 10.75 10.51
C LEU A 96 -0.05 11.79 10.42
N PHE A 97 -1.07 11.70 11.25
CA PHE A 97 -2.30 12.46 11.08
C PHE A 97 -2.65 13.37 12.28
N GLY A 98 -1.92 13.26 13.38
CA GLY A 98 -2.16 14.04 14.58
C GLY A 98 -3.05 13.34 15.60
N LYS A 99 -3.20 13.98 16.75
CA LYS A 99 -3.99 13.44 17.85
C LYS A 99 -5.44 13.21 17.48
N ILE A 100 -5.98 12.14 18.05
CA ILE A 100 -7.40 11.83 17.96
C ILE A 100 -7.99 11.80 19.38
N GLU A 101 -9.22 12.24 19.52
CA GLU A 101 -9.90 12.22 20.82
C GLU A 101 -10.19 10.79 21.28
N GLU A 102 -10.04 10.60 22.56
CA GLU A 102 -10.35 9.31 23.17
C GLU A 102 -11.84 9.17 23.45
#